data_6199e6a69a681c434fb0df64da0529cc
#
_entry.id   6199e6a69a681c434fb0df64da0529cc
#
_cell.length_a   1.000
_cell.length_b   1.000
_cell.length_c   1.000
_cell.angle_alpha   90.00
_cell.angle_beta   90.00
_cell.angle_gamma   90.00
#
_symmetry.space_group_name_H-M   'P 1'
#
loop_
_entity.id
_entity.type
_entity.pdbx_description
1 polymer ?
#
loop_
_entity_poly.entity_id
_entity_poly.type
_entity_poly.pdbx_seq_one_letter_code
_entity_poly.pdbx_strand_id
1 'polypeptide(L)'
;MGSTGLTLADLPNIFIMIGALVALFAMLVILLRNMEVIGVVGEGREDAWSRAMQPPRLLMQRVHIPFTFKLQENQPVGYGGVSCVVSSTVRYWHASWWGAPVRELHRTLWGTLTEIFSSKHLDFTLSNPHDEKPLRLSLDEPLQLGPPPRACYPLVVILARDERDTGDLRPDDTVALVTVVHIRDEQCPLPSGIISQYLKQANGHLSCLKQLYVSDACGEADGYTSGEAHAAHEALCCVCTAQPLSRALLPCRHACLCARCF
;
A
#
# COMPACT_ATOMS: atom_id res chain seq x y z
N MET A 1 78.89 32.06 -26.61
CA MET A 1 78.45 31.49 -25.36
C MET A 1 78.08 32.62 -24.43
N GLY A 2 76.82 32.97 -24.37
CA GLY A 2 76.31 34.06 -23.56
C GLY A 2 75.93 33.50 -22.19
N SER A 3 76.64 33.89 -21.13
CA SER A 3 76.32 33.66 -19.73
C SER A 3 75.20 34.61 -19.32
N THR A 4 73.98 34.09 -19.18
CA THR A 4 72.89 34.83 -18.56
C THR A 4 73.09 34.84 -17.06
N GLY A 5 73.82 35.81 -16.58
CA GLY A 5 73.95 36.07 -15.15
C GLY A 5 72.64 36.60 -14.60
N LEU A 6 72.08 35.90 -13.59
CA LEU A 6 70.94 36.40 -12.81
C LEU A 6 71.32 37.76 -12.19
N THR A 7 70.59 38.82 -12.53
CA THR A 7 70.78 40.16 -11.99
C THR A 7 69.93 40.31 -10.73
N LEU A 8 70.39 41.19 -9.81
CA LEU A 8 69.69 41.48 -8.55
C LEU A 8 68.27 42.01 -8.78
N ALA A 9 67.99 42.52 -10.00
CA ALA A 9 66.69 43.00 -10.47
C ALA A 9 65.70 41.87 -10.74
N ASP A 10 66.15 40.61 -10.97
CA ASP A 10 65.31 39.47 -11.25
C ASP A 10 64.83 38.75 -9.96
N LEU A 11 65.40 39.10 -8.79
CA LEU A 11 65.04 38.52 -7.51
C LEU A 11 63.52 38.60 -7.14
N PRO A 12 62.82 39.75 -7.31
CA PRO A 12 61.40 39.82 -7.02
C PRO A 12 60.55 38.93 -7.95
N ASN A 13 60.93 38.80 -9.20
CA ASN A 13 60.23 37.93 -10.15
C ASN A 13 60.42 36.47 -9.83
N ILE A 14 61.61 36.06 -9.31
CA ILE A 14 61.90 34.73 -8.86
C ILE A 14 61.05 34.36 -7.63
N PHE A 15 60.92 35.28 -6.66
CA PHE A 15 60.07 35.07 -5.50
C PHE A 15 58.59 34.96 -5.86
N ILE A 16 58.11 35.75 -6.82
CA ILE A 16 56.73 35.64 -7.31
C ILE A 16 56.52 34.30 -7.97
N MET A 17 57.47 33.85 -8.81
CA MET A 17 57.35 32.53 -9.48
C MET A 17 57.39 31.39 -8.48
N ILE A 18 58.25 31.44 -7.45
CA ILE A 18 58.29 30.43 -6.37
C ILE A 18 56.97 30.41 -5.58
N GLY A 19 56.48 31.62 -5.22
CA GLY A 19 55.19 31.76 -4.54
C GLY A 19 54.01 31.16 -5.31
N ALA A 20 53.98 31.46 -6.62
CA ALA A 20 52.95 30.89 -7.50
C ALA A 20 53.05 29.35 -7.60
N LEU A 21 54.26 28.81 -7.69
CA LEU A 21 54.49 27.36 -7.73
C LEU A 21 54.07 26.64 -6.45
N VAL A 22 54.40 27.26 -5.30
CA VAL A 22 53.97 26.74 -3.98
C VAL A 22 52.46 26.80 -3.83
N ALA A 23 51.80 27.88 -4.29
CA ALA A 23 50.35 28.00 -4.26
C ALA A 23 49.67 26.95 -5.16
N LEU A 24 50.20 26.73 -6.36
CA LEU A 24 49.74 25.67 -7.27
C LEU A 24 49.90 24.27 -6.67
N PHE A 25 51.04 24.00 -6.04
CA PHE A 25 51.29 22.72 -5.35
C PHE A 25 50.36 22.53 -4.17
N ALA A 26 50.14 23.56 -3.36
CA ALA A 26 49.17 23.48 -2.27
C ALA A 26 47.75 23.23 -2.77
N MET A 27 47.32 23.88 -3.83
CA MET A 27 46.03 23.68 -4.49
C MET A 27 45.92 22.27 -5.04
N LEU A 28 46.97 21.72 -5.63
CA LEU A 28 47.02 20.34 -6.13
C LEU A 28 46.90 19.33 -4.98
N VAL A 29 47.60 19.56 -3.86
CA VAL A 29 47.51 18.69 -2.67
C VAL A 29 46.10 18.73 -2.08
N ILE A 30 45.44 19.89 -2.04
CA ILE A 30 44.06 20.03 -1.58
C ILE A 30 43.11 19.29 -2.52
N LEU A 31 43.30 19.40 -3.83
CA LEU A 31 42.53 18.69 -4.82
C LEU A 31 42.73 17.16 -4.71
N LEU A 32 43.96 16.71 -4.55
CA LEU A 32 44.26 15.28 -4.36
C LEU A 32 43.66 14.73 -3.05
N ARG A 33 43.74 15.47 -1.93
CA ARG A 33 43.06 15.09 -0.68
C ARG A 33 41.54 15.05 -0.82
N ASN A 34 40.95 15.99 -1.56
CA ASN A 34 39.54 15.94 -1.86
C ASN A 34 39.19 14.79 -2.81
N MET A 35 40.08 14.44 -3.72
CA MET A 35 39.93 13.25 -4.59
C MET A 35 40.09 11.93 -3.81
N GLU A 36 40.96 11.87 -2.80
CA GLU A 36 41.02 10.72 -1.87
C GLU A 36 39.75 10.57 -1.04
N VAL A 37 39.15 11.69 -0.59
CA VAL A 37 37.83 11.64 0.06
C VAL A 37 36.74 11.17 -0.91
N ILE A 38 36.83 11.50 -2.20
CA ILE A 38 35.95 10.99 -3.26
C ILE A 38 36.30 9.52 -3.59
N GLY A 39 37.57 9.11 -3.49
CA GLY A 39 38.04 7.74 -3.70
C GLY A 39 37.62 6.79 -2.57
N VAL A 40 37.66 7.23 -1.32
CA VAL A 40 37.13 6.47 -0.15
C VAL A 40 35.59 6.32 -0.27
N VAL A 41 34.90 7.27 -0.91
CA VAL A 41 33.50 7.11 -1.32
C VAL A 41 33.38 6.11 -2.47
N GLY A 42 34.43 5.83 -3.24
CA GLY A 42 34.45 4.88 -4.37
C GLY A 42 34.63 3.42 -3.95
N GLU A 43 35.45 3.11 -2.95
CA GLU A 43 35.61 1.72 -2.44
C GLU A 43 34.42 1.26 -1.61
N GLY A 44 33.73 2.17 -0.89
CA GLY A 44 32.44 1.88 -0.27
C GLY A 44 31.26 1.87 -1.23
N ARG A 45 31.48 2.21 -2.51
CA ARG A 45 30.40 2.37 -3.49
C ARG A 45 29.95 1.06 -4.10
N GLU A 46 30.82 0.10 -4.27
CA GLU A 46 30.43 -1.25 -4.73
C GLU A 46 29.63 -1.96 -3.62
N ASP A 47 30.04 -1.85 -2.37
CA ASP A 47 29.26 -2.37 -1.24
C ASP A 47 27.97 -1.58 -0.99
N ALA A 48 27.99 -0.25 -1.23
CA ALA A 48 26.80 0.58 -1.11
C ALA A 48 25.81 0.33 -2.26
N TRP A 49 26.30 0.11 -3.49
CA TRP A 49 25.47 -0.29 -4.63
C TRP A 49 24.90 -1.69 -4.44
N SER A 50 25.69 -2.64 -3.92
CA SER A 50 25.22 -3.98 -3.59
C SER A 50 24.20 -3.98 -2.46
N ARG A 51 24.31 -3.08 -1.47
CA ARG A 51 23.29 -2.88 -0.43
C ARG A 51 22.06 -2.11 -0.92
N ALA A 52 22.24 -1.15 -1.83
CA ALA A 52 21.13 -0.40 -2.42
C ALA A 52 20.34 -1.24 -3.44
N MET A 53 20.97 -2.25 -4.05
CA MET A 53 20.30 -3.21 -4.92
C MET A 53 19.67 -4.39 -4.19
N GLN A 54 19.95 -4.58 -2.89
CA GLN A 54 19.15 -5.52 -2.11
C GLN A 54 17.78 -4.86 -1.92
N PRO A 55 16.70 -5.43 -2.49
CA PRO A 55 15.38 -4.91 -2.25
C PRO A 55 15.18 -4.84 -0.73
N PRO A 56 14.59 -3.75 -0.20
CA PRO A 56 14.35 -3.66 1.21
C PRO A 56 13.62 -4.93 1.64
N ARG A 57 14.20 -5.67 2.60
CA ARG A 57 13.52 -6.84 3.16
C ARG A 57 12.26 -6.33 3.82
N LEU A 58 11.17 -6.36 3.06
CA LEU A 58 9.85 -6.11 3.60
C LEU A 58 9.60 -7.20 4.64
N LEU A 59 9.61 -6.82 5.90
CA LEU A 59 9.18 -7.69 6.97
C LEU A 59 7.71 -7.97 6.73
N MET A 60 7.41 -9.16 6.24
CA MET A 60 6.02 -9.60 6.05
C MET A 60 5.44 -9.89 7.43
N GLN A 61 4.58 -8.99 7.88
CA GLN A 61 3.80 -9.18 9.10
C GLN A 61 2.44 -9.77 8.73
N ARG A 62 2.08 -10.86 9.39
CA ARG A 62 0.74 -11.44 9.27
C ARG A 62 -0.22 -10.60 10.08
N VAL A 63 -1.15 -9.92 9.42
CA VAL A 63 -2.20 -9.14 10.08
C VAL A 63 -3.45 -10.00 10.17
N HIS A 64 -4.01 -10.12 11.36
CA HIS A 64 -5.30 -10.75 11.57
C HIS A 64 -6.41 -9.76 11.26
N ILE A 65 -7.28 -10.10 10.30
CA ILE A 65 -8.43 -9.28 9.91
C ILE A 65 -9.68 -9.98 10.41
N PRO A 66 -10.36 -9.45 11.45
CA PRO A 66 -11.54 -10.08 12.02
C PRO A 66 -12.80 -9.89 11.18
N PHE A 67 -12.74 -9.06 10.14
CA PHE A 67 -13.88 -8.71 9.28
C PHE A 67 -13.65 -9.18 7.87
N THR A 68 -14.73 -9.62 7.20
CA THR A 68 -14.77 -9.70 5.74
C THR A 68 -15.94 -8.89 5.20
N PHE A 69 -15.74 -8.27 4.06
CA PHE A 69 -16.78 -7.57 3.31
C PHE A 69 -16.64 -7.91 1.84
N LYS A 70 -17.71 -8.42 1.25
CA LYS A 70 -17.80 -8.77 -0.17
C LYS A 70 -19.09 -8.19 -0.74
N LEU A 71 -19.04 -7.67 -1.97
CA LEU A 71 -20.25 -7.39 -2.72
C LEU A 71 -20.85 -8.69 -3.23
N GLN A 72 -22.17 -8.77 -3.27
CA GLN A 72 -22.86 -9.94 -3.79
C GLN A 72 -22.93 -9.83 -5.31
N GLU A 73 -22.19 -10.68 -6.03
CA GLU A 73 -22.02 -10.61 -7.48
C GLU A 73 -23.32 -10.82 -8.26
N ASN A 74 -24.25 -11.59 -7.70
CA ASN A 74 -25.51 -11.99 -8.37
C ASN A 74 -26.65 -10.97 -8.22
N GLN A 75 -26.41 -9.82 -7.60
CA GLN A 75 -27.42 -8.79 -7.41
C GLN A 75 -26.98 -7.45 -7.99
N PRO A 76 -27.91 -6.70 -8.59
CA PRO A 76 -27.58 -5.39 -9.13
C PRO A 76 -27.16 -4.43 -8.00
N VAL A 77 -25.98 -3.82 -8.16
CA VAL A 77 -25.47 -2.79 -7.26
C VAL A 77 -25.90 -1.44 -7.81
N GLY A 78 -26.74 -0.74 -7.08
CA GLY A 78 -27.27 0.57 -7.46
C GLY A 78 -27.65 1.41 -6.25
N TYR A 79 -28.04 2.67 -6.47
CA TYR A 79 -28.46 3.58 -5.38
C TYR A 79 -29.74 3.12 -4.68
N GLY A 80 -30.60 2.31 -5.31
CA GLY A 80 -31.76 1.69 -4.69
C GLY A 80 -31.43 0.51 -3.76
N GLY A 81 -30.19 0.11 -3.69
CA GLY A 81 -29.70 -0.91 -2.76
C GLY A 81 -28.42 -1.57 -3.22
N VAL A 82 -27.55 -1.82 -2.25
CA VAL A 82 -26.30 -2.57 -2.41
C VAL A 82 -26.39 -3.79 -1.49
N SER A 83 -26.36 -4.98 -2.10
CA SER A 83 -26.31 -6.23 -1.37
C SER A 83 -24.86 -6.64 -1.17
N CYS A 84 -24.49 -6.85 0.08
CA CYS A 84 -23.15 -7.30 0.47
C CYS A 84 -23.24 -8.45 1.46
N VAL A 85 -22.14 -9.17 1.62
CA VAL A 85 -21.96 -10.22 2.61
C VAL A 85 -20.88 -9.79 3.57
N VAL A 86 -21.19 -9.84 4.84
CA VAL A 86 -20.28 -9.48 5.93
C VAL A 86 -20.09 -10.69 6.82
N SER A 87 -18.86 -10.95 7.27
CA SER A 87 -18.59 -11.85 8.39
C SER A 87 -17.68 -11.19 9.40
N SER A 88 -17.82 -11.57 10.66
CA SER A 88 -16.98 -11.05 11.72
C SER A 88 -16.79 -12.08 12.83
N THR A 89 -15.54 -12.25 13.27
CA THR A 89 -15.19 -13.09 14.44
C THR A 89 -15.27 -12.32 15.76
N VAL A 90 -15.50 -11.01 15.70
CA VAL A 90 -15.59 -10.11 16.85
C VAL A 90 -16.89 -9.32 16.82
N ARG A 91 -17.31 -8.81 17.95
CA ARG A 91 -18.42 -7.87 18.05
C ARG A 91 -18.02 -6.54 17.41
N TYR A 92 -18.90 -5.95 16.61
CA TYR A 92 -18.56 -4.80 15.79
C TYR A 92 -19.72 -3.86 15.53
N TRP A 93 -19.38 -2.62 15.26
CA TRP A 93 -20.26 -1.59 14.74
C TRP A 93 -20.13 -1.51 13.23
N HIS A 94 -21.24 -1.37 12.53
CA HIS A 94 -21.23 -1.08 11.10
C HIS A 94 -22.02 0.18 10.80
N ALA A 95 -21.56 0.91 9.81
CA ALA A 95 -22.23 2.09 9.27
C ALA A 95 -22.03 2.18 7.76
N SER A 96 -23.00 2.82 7.09
CA SER A 96 -22.93 3.17 5.68
C SER A 96 -22.92 4.69 5.53
N TRP A 97 -21.99 5.19 4.74
CA TRP A 97 -21.88 6.61 4.41
C TRP A 97 -22.08 6.83 2.93
N TRP A 98 -23.26 7.31 2.57
CA TRP A 98 -23.60 7.62 1.19
C TRP A 98 -23.14 9.03 0.83
N GLY A 99 -22.56 9.20 -0.37
CA GLY A 99 -22.03 10.49 -0.81
C GLY A 99 -20.88 11.02 0.03
N ALA A 100 -20.04 10.13 0.58
CA ALA A 100 -18.96 10.51 1.48
C ALA A 100 -17.94 11.43 0.78
N PRO A 101 -17.73 12.69 1.28
CA PRO A 101 -16.74 13.58 0.69
C PRO A 101 -15.33 12.98 0.81
N VAL A 102 -14.59 12.90 -0.30
CA VAL A 102 -13.26 12.28 -0.37
C VAL A 102 -12.31 12.85 0.70
N ARG A 103 -12.26 14.17 0.81
CA ARG A 103 -11.36 14.84 1.78
C ARG A 103 -11.74 14.56 3.22
N GLU A 104 -13.03 14.52 3.52
CA GLU A 104 -13.52 14.27 4.86
C GLU A 104 -13.27 12.82 5.27
N LEU A 105 -13.60 11.88 4.40
CA LEU A 105 -13.30 10.47 4.63
C LEU A 105 -11.81 10.25 4.95
N HIS A 106 -10.92 10.77 4.10
CA HIS A 106 -9.48 10.57 4.33
C HIS A 106 -9.00 11.24 5.62
N ARG A 107 -9.51 12.42 5.98
CA ARG A 107 -9.20 13.05 7.26
C ARG A 107 -9.64 12.17 8.44
N THR A 108 -10.86 11.66 8.39
CA THR A 108 -11.42 10.78 9.43
C THR A 108 -10.64 9.45 9.53
N LEU A 109 -10.21 8.88 8.40
CA LEU A 109 -9.41 7.66 8.39
C LEU A 109 -8.03 7.84 9.03
N TRP A 110 -7.39 9.00 8.85
CA TRP A 110 -6.10 9.31 9.48
C TRP A 110 -6.22 9.71 10.96
N GLY A 111 -7.42 10.09 11.40
CA GLY A 111 -7.72 10.40 12.79
C GLY A 111 -7.78 9.15 13.69
N THR A 112 -8.28 9.33 14.89
CA THR A 112 -8.49 8.26 15.87
C THR A 112 -9.75 7.44 15.55
N LEU A 113 -9.89 6.25 16.12
CA LEU A 113 -11.12 5.45 16.00
C LEU A 113 -12.34 6.21 16.58
N THR A 114 -12.13 6.94 17.68
CA THR A 114 -13.13 7.78 18.33
C THR A 114 -13.67 8.88 17.39
N GLU A 115 -12.82 9.45 16.52
CA GLU A 115 -13.25 10.43 15.53
C GLU A 115 -14.16 9.82 14.47
N ILE A 116 -13.90 8.55 14.10
CA ILE A 116 -14.79 7.81 13.19
C ILE A 116 -16.17 7.66 13.82
N PHE A 117 -16.25 7.25 15.09
CA PHE A 117 -17.52 7.10 15.81
C PHE A 117 -18.24 8.44 16.08
N SER A 118 -17.49 9.53 16.20
CA SER A 118 -18.06 10.87 16.47
C SER A 118 -18.56 11.58 15.21
N SER A 119 -18.42 10.96 14.04
CA SER A 119 -18.88 11.55 12.78
C SER A 119 -20.41 11.65 12.77
N LYS A 120 -20.94 12.85 12.59
CA LYS A 120 -22.38 13.16 12.59
C LYS A 120 -23.16 12.54 11.41
N HIS A 121 -22.43 12.01 10.41
CA HIS A 121 -22.98 11.46 9.17
C HIS A 121 -23.09 9.93 9.20
N LEU A 122 -22.77 9.30 10.32
CA LEU A 122 -22.70 7.86 10.45
C LEU A 122 -23.63 7.35 11.55
N ASP A 123 -24.62 6.57 11.13
CA ASP A 123 -25.48 5.83 12.05
C ASP A 123 -24.93 4.43 12.25
N PHE A 124 -24.36 4.19 13.41
CA PHE A 124 -23.72 2.93 13.73
C PHE A 124 -24.72 1.93 14.30
N THR A 125 -24.75 0.75 13.70
CA THR A 125 -25.53 -0.39 14.19
C THR A 125 -24.58 -1.45 14.76
N LEU A 126 -24.88 -1.93 15.98
CA LEU A 126 -24.09 -2.97 16.64
C LEU A 126 -24.49 -4.36 16.15
N SER A 127 -23.50 -5.20 15.85
CA SER A 127 -23.67 -6.59 15.45
C SER A 127 -22.78 -7.53 16.28
N ASN A 128 -23.29 -8.70 16.58
CA ASN A 128 -22.52 -9.76 17.24
C ASN A 128 -21.67 -10.52 16.21
N PRO A 129 -20.67 -11.30 16.65
CA PRO A 129 -19.92 -12.20 15.77
C PRO A 129 -20.85 -13.12 14.99
N HIS A 130 -20.57 -13.32 13.71
CA HIS A 130 -21.33 -14.21 12.83
C HIS A 130 -20.49 -14.61 11.62
N ASP A 131 -20.82 -15.75 11.06
CA ASP A 131 -20.35 -16.16 9.74
C ASP A 131 -20.99 -15.29 8.65
N GLU A 132 -20.83 -15.64 7.39
CA GLU A 132 -21.34 -14.88 6.25
C GLU A 132 -22.82 -14.55 6.42
N LYS A 133 -23.12 -13.26 6.57
CA LYS A 133 -24.49 -12.74 6.70
C LYS A 133 -24.74 -11.72 5.60
N PRO A 134 -25.85 -11.88 4.84
CA PRO A 134 -26.24 -10.87 3.87
C PRO A 134 -26.67 -9.59 4.59
N LEU A 135 -26.18 -8.47 4.11
CA LEU A 135 -26.54 -7.12 4.54
C LEU A 135 -26.98 -6.34 3.31
N ARG A 136 -28.16 -5.72 3.39
CA ARG A 136 -28.64 -4.81 2.34
C ARG A 136 -28.53 -3.37 2.84
N LEU A 137 -27.78 -2.57 2.10
CA LEU A 137 -27.62 -1.13 2.33
C LEU A 137 -28.50 -0.43 1.29
N SER A 138 -29.39 0.43 1.74
CA SER A 138 -30.29 1.20 0.87
C SER A 138 -30.26 2.65 1.25
N LEU A 139 -30.58 3.52 0.32
CA LEU A 139 -30.81 4.93 0.51
C LEU A 139 -32.25 5.23 0.10
N ASP A 140 -32.95 6.03 0.88
CA ASP A 140 -34.37 6.37 0.61
C ASP A 140 -34.53 7.23 -0.63
N GLU A 141 -33.55 8.11 -0.87
CA GLU A 141 -33.54 8.97 -2.06
C GLU A 141 -32.30 8.74 -2.93
N PRO A 142 -32.43 8.70 -4.25
CA PRO A 142 -31.30 8.53 -5.17
C PRO A 142 -30.29 9.67 -5.01
N LEU A 143 -29.02 9.32 -4.76
CA LEU A 143 -27.95 10.27 -4.61
C LEU A 143 -27.48 10.80 -5.97
N GLN A 144 -27.41 12.12 -6.12
CA GLN A 144 -26.89 12.78 -7.32
C GLN A 144 -25.46 13.30 -7.05
N LEU A 145 -24.45 12.62 -7.57
CA LEU A 145 -23.05 12.99 -7.36
C LEU A 145 -22.46 13.85 -8.49
N GLY A 146 -23.25 14.11 -9.54
CA GLY A 146 -22.77 14.83 -10.73
C GLY A 146 -21.76 14.06 -11.59
N PRO A 147 -21.25 14.70 -12.67
CA PRO A 147 -20.27 14.10 -13.56
C PRO A 147 -18.87 13.97 -12.92
N PRO A 148 -18.02 13.06 -13.41
CA PRO A 148 -16.62 13.02 -13.04
C PRO A 148 -15.86 14.30 -13.47
N PRO A 149 -14.80 14.74 -12.73
CA PRO A 149 -14.28 14.10 -11.50
C PRO A 149 -15.13 14.41 -10.27
N ARG A 150 -15.43 13.37 -9.47
CA ARG A 150 -16.29 13.48 -8.30
C ARG A 150 -15.49 13.81 -7.03
N ALA A 151 -16.04 14.68 -6.21
CA ALA A 151 -15.48 15.02 -4.90
C ALA A 151 -15.98 14.10 -3.78
N CYS A 152 -16.92 13.20 -4.08
CA CYS A 152 -17.55 12.28 -3.13
C CYS A 152 -17.49 10.84 -3.65
N TYR A 153 -17.35 9.90 -2.72
CA TYR A 153 -17.55 8.47 -2.99
C TYR A 153 -19.04 8.13 -2.95
N PRO A 154 -19.55 7.28 -3.86
CA PRO A 154 -20.94 6.87 -3.83
C PRO A 154 -21.36 6.22 -2.51
N LEU A 155 -20.57 5.26 -2.04
CA LEU A 155 -20.83 4.54 -0.79
C LEU A 155 -19.52 4.18 -0.10
N VAL A 156 -19.48 4.40 1.21
CA VAL A 156 -18.42 3.93 2.10
C VAL A 156 -19.06 3.08 3.18
N VAL A 157 -18.55 1.88 3.41
CA VAL A 157 -19.00 0.98 4.47
C VAL A 157 -17.88 0.85 5.50
N ILE A 158 -18.23 1.07 6.75
CA ILE A 158 -17.29 1.02 7.88
C ILE A 158 -17.71 -0.13 8.78
N LEU A 159 -16.78 -1.03 9.06
CA LEU A 159 -16.88 -2.06 10.07
C LEU A 159 -15.83 -1.75 11.14
N ALA A 160 -16.23 -1.51 12.36
CA ALA A 160 -15.33 -1.13 13.45
C ALA A 160 -15.57 -2.01 14.67
N ARG A 161 -14.51 -2.53 15.27
CA ARG A 161 -14.58 -3.36 16.46
C ARG A 161 -15.24 -2.62 17.62
N ASP A 162 -16.06 -3.31 18.40
CA ASP A 162 -16.65 -2.72 19.61
C ASP A 162 -15.55 -2.56 20.67
N GLU A 163 -15.38 -1.35 21.19
CA GLU A 163 -14.38 -1.02 22.21
C GLU A 163 -14.58 -1.85 23.50
N ARG A 164 -15.78 -2.33 23.75
CA ARG A 164 -16.10 -3.17 24.92
C ARG A 164 -15.58 -4.60 24.79
N ASP A 165 -15.29 -5.03 23.56
CA ASP A 165 -14.73 -6.35 23.23
C ASP A 165 -13.19 -6.27 23.11
N THR A 166 -12.60 -5.21 23.60
CA THR A 166 -11.18 -4.96 23.62
C THR A 166 -10.50 -5.63 24.80
N GLY A 167 -10.48 -6.97 24.84
CA GLY A 167 -9.41 -7.65 25.57
C GLY A 167 -8.05 -7.13 25.12
N ASP A 168 -6.95 -7.66 25.59
CA ASP A 168 -5.58 -7.20 25.27
C ASP A 168 -5.35 -7.06 23.75
N LEU A 169 -5.75 -5.90 23.19
CA LEU A 169 -5.48 -5.54 21.79
C LEU A 169 -3.98 -5.30 21.62
N ARG A 170 -3.39 -6.04 20.71
CA ARG A 170 -2.03 -5.75 20.26
C ARG A 170 -2.02 -4.52 19.35
N PRO A 171 -0.92 -3.76 19.30
CA PRO A 171 -0.82 -2.56 18.45
C PRO A 171 -1.10 -2.82 16.96
N ASP A 172 -0.83 -4.03 16.49
CA ASP A 172 -1.01 -4.48 15.11
C ASP A 172 -2.37 -5.14 14.81
N ASP A 173 -3.22 -5.30 15.83
CA ASP A 173 -4.56 -5.84 15.61
C ASP A 173 -5.44 -4.88 14.80
N THR A 174 -6.21 -5.44 13.87
CA THR A 174 -7.14 -4.66 13.05
C THR A 174 -8.38 -4.27 13.88
N VAL A 175 -8.64 -2.97 13.96
CA VAL A 175 -9.78 -2.40 14.70
C VAL A 175 -10.88 -1.88 13.78
N ALA A 176 -10.58 -1.58 12.51
CA ALA A 176 -11.62 -1.23 11.56
C ALA A 176 -11.26 -1.65 10.12
N LEU A 177 -12.29 -1.97 9.35
CA LEU A 177 -12.25 -2.16 7.90
C LEU A 177 -13.17 -1.12 7.26
N VAL A 178 -12.62 -0.32 6.35
CA VAL A 178 -13.36 0.69 5.60
C VAL A 178 -13.33 0.34 4.13
N THR A 179 -14.49 0.10 3.56
CA THR A 179 -14.67 -0.29 2.15
C THR A 179 -15.30 0.84 1.36
N VAL A 180 -14.64 1.25 0.29
CA VAL A 180 -15.13 2.25 -0.66
C VAL A 180 -15.72 1.54 -1.87
N VAL A 181 -16.98 1.80 -2.16
CA VAL A 181 -17.73 1.16 -3.25
C VAL A 181 -18.07 2.19 -4.31
N HIS A 182 -17.77 1.86 -5.57
CA HIS A 182 -18.27 2.56 -6.74
C HIS A 182 -19.64 2.02 -7.13
N ILE A 183 -20.56 2.90 -7.46
CA ILE A 183 -21.88 2.56 -7.98
C ILE A 183 -22.02 3.18 -9.37
N ARG A 184 -22.32 2.34 -10.35
CA ARG A 184 -22.59 2.76 -11.71
C ARG A 184 -23.84 3.63 -11.76
N ASP A 185 -23.77 4.73 -12.49
CA ASP A 185 -24.89 5.59 -12.79
C ASP A 185 -24.77 6.17 -14.22
N GLU A 186 -25.73 7.00 -14.62
CA GLU A 186 -25.76 7.60 -15.96
C GLU A 186 -24.56 8.49 -16.27
N GLN A 187 -24.00 9.16 -15.24
CA GLN A 187 -22.88 10.08 -15.38
C GLN A 187 -21.51 9.35 -15.32
N CYS A 188 -21.47 8.16 -14.72
CA CYS A 188 -20.26 7.34 -14.60
C CYS A 188 -20.59 5.89 -14.93
N PRO A 189 -20.39 5.46 -16.19
CA PRO A 189 -20.79 4.14 -16.68
C PRO A 189 -19.84 3.00 -16.26
N LEU A 190 -18.80 3.28 -15.49
CA LEU A 190 -17.89 2.26 -14.97
C LEU A 190 -18.66 1.21 -14.15
N PRO A 191 -18.26 -0.06 -14.20
CA PRO A 191 -18.94 -1.12 -13.46
C PRO A 191 -18.90 -0.86 -11.96
N SER A 192 -20.01 -1.15 -11.27
CA SER A 192 -20.05 -1.08 -9.80
C SER A 192 -19.08 -2.08 -9.19
N GLY A 193 -18.41 -1.69 -8.13
CA GLY A 193 -17.43 -2.55 -7.49
C GLY A 193 -16.69 -1.89 -6.32
N ILE A 194 -15.85 -2.65 -5.64
CA ILE A 194 -15.00 -2.13 -4.58
C ILE A 194 -13.83 -1.37 -5.20
N ILE A 195 -13.71 -0.08 -4.89
CA ILE A 195 -12.59 0.77 -5.32
C ILE A 195 -11.36 0.50 -4.45
N SER A 196 -11.56 0.50 -3.13
CA SER A 196 -10.49 0.30 -2.16
C SER A 196 -11.03 -0.18 -0.82
N GLN A 197 -10.19 -0.87 -0.09
CA GLN A 197 -10.43 -1.26 1.29
C GLN A 197 -9.25 -0.83 2.14
N TYR A 198 -9.54 -0.23 3.28
CA TYR A 198 -8.55 0.25 4.23
C TYR A 198 -8.70 -0.51 5.54
N LEU A 199 -7.57 -0.97 6.05
CA LEU A 199 -7.46 -1.55 7.39
C LEU A 199 -6.88 -0.51 8.32
N LYS A 200 -7.55 -0.27 9.44
CA LYS A 200 -7.04 0.53 10.55
C LYS A 200 -6.61 -0.39 11.68
N GLN A 201 -5.39 -0.22 12.16
CA GLN A 201 -4.84 -0.97 13.29
C GLN A 201 -5.00 -0.19 14.61
N ALA A 202 -4.86 -0.89 15.74
CA ALA A 202 -4.99 -0.30 17.07
C ALA A 202 -3.96 0.79 17.34
N ASN A 203 -2.75 0.70 16.76
CA ASN A 203 -1.71 1.72 16.81
C ASN A 203 -2.00 2.96 15.91
N GLY A 204 -3.16 2.99 15.23
CA GLY A 204 -3.54 4.05 14.30
C GLY A 204 -3.00 3.88 12.87
N HIS A 205 -2.16 2.87 12.61
CA HIS A 205 -1.66 2.62 11.26
C HIS A 205 -2.79 2.31 10.29
N LEU A 206 -2.73 2.89 9.09
CA LEU A 206 -3.70 2.72 8.03
C LEU A 206 -3.04 2.01 6.84
N SER A 207 -3.56 0.86 6.45
CA SER A 207 -3.10 0.08 5.31
C SER A 207 -4.18 -0.02 4.25
N CYS A 208 -3.83 0.17 2.98
CA CYS A 208 -4.75 -0.08 1.88
C CYS A 208 -4.57 -1.52 1.40
N LEU A 209 -5.63 -2.32 1.43
CA LEU A 209 -5.64 -3.66 0.87
C LEU A 209 -5.47 -3.59 -0.65
N LYS A 210 -4.64 -4.46 -1.18
CA LYS A 210 -4.45 -4.63 -2.61
C LYS A 210 -4.88 -6.02 -3.02
N GLN A 211 -5.73 -6.10 -4.02
CA GLN A 211 -6.11 -7.37 -4.61
C GLN A 211 -4.89 -8.07 -5.22
N LEU A 212 -4.73 -9.34 -4.92
CA LEU A 212 -3.76 -10.20 -5.57
C LEU A 212 -4.43 -10.96 -6.71
N TYR A 213 -3.68 -11.15 -7.79
CA TYR A 213 -4.12 -11.96 -8.91
C TYR A 213 -3.55 -13.36 -8.74
N VAL A 214 -4.42 -14.34 -8.59
CA VAL A 214 -4.08 -15.76 -8.56
C VAL A 214 -4.56 -16.34 -9.89
N SER A 215 -3.68 -16.99 -10.66
CA SER A 215 -4.11 -17.66 -11.87
C SER A 215 -4.76 -19.00 -11.50
N ASP A 216 -5.97 -19.23 -11.93
CA ASP A 216 -6.68 -20.51 -11.80
C ASP A 216 -6.10 -21.58 -12.77
N ALA A 217 -4.96 -21.28 -13.40
CA ALA A 217 -4.34 -22.05 -14.49
C ALA A 217 -3.65 -23.33 -14.05
N CYS A 218 -4.19 -24.07 -13.10
CA CYS A 218 -3.78 -25.46 -12.85
C CYS A 218 -5.01 -26.34 -12.58
N GLY A 219 -5.94 -26.43 -13.54
CA GLY A 219 -7.11 -27.29 -13.34
C GLY A 219 -8.14 -27.38 -14.45
N GLU A 220 -7.84 -26.94 -15.66
CA GLU A 220 -8.66 -27.36 -16.82
C GLU A 220 -7.89 -28.43 -17.62
N ALA A 221 -7.89 -29.65 -17.09
CA ALA A 221 -7.83 -30.83 -17.92
C ALA A 221 -9.26 -31.25 -18.19
N ASP A 222 -9.63 -31.17 -19.47
CA ASP A 222 -10.89 -31.58 -20.07
C ASP A 222 -11.67 -32.70 -19.34
N GLY A 223 -12.95 -32.49 -19.11
CA GLY A 223 -13.85 -33.60 -18.86
C GLY A 223 -14.99 -33.30 -17.90
N TYR A 224 -16.15 -33.09 -18.48
CA TYR A 224 -17.49 -33.29 -17.92
C TYR A 224 -17.54 -34.12 -16.65
N THR A 225 -17.96 -33.52 -15.52
CA THR A 225 -18.91 -34.16 -14.60
C THR A 225 -19.47 -33.13 -13.61
N SER A 226 -20.77 -33.18 -13.54
CA SER A 226 -21.66 -32.44 -12.66
C SER A 226 -21.39 -32.72 -11.16
N GLY A 227 -21.40 -31.64 -10.37
CA GLY A 227 -21.90 -31.66 -8.98
C GLY A 227 -21.06 -32.40 -7.97
N GLU A 228 -20.19 -31.65 -7.28
CA GLU A 228 -19.99 -31.83 -5.85
C GLU A 228 -19.09 -30.66 -5.32
N ALA A 229 -19.26 -30.34 -4.04
CA ALA A 229 -18.69 -29.17 -3.37
C ALA A 229 -17.20 -28.93 -3.73
N HIS A 230 -16.88 -27.75 -4.25
CA HIS A 230 -15.51 -27.31 -4.47
C HIS A 230 -14.80 -27.17 -3.11
N ALA A 231 -14.06 -28.21 -2.72
CA ALA A 231 -12.94 -28.06 -1.82
C ALA A 231 -12.00 -27.01 -2.47
N ALA A 232 -11.69 -25.94 -1.76
CA ALA A 232 -10.80 -24.91 -2.23
C ALA A 232 -9.46 -25.55 -2.66
N HIS A 233 -9.26 -25.74 -3.95
CA HIS A 233 -7.98 -26.18 -4.49
C HIS A 233 -6.96 -25.10 -4.13
N GLU A 234 -6.03 -25.43 -3.24
CA GLU A 234 -4.91 -24.57 -2.93
C GLU A 234 -4.12 -24.35 -4.23
N ALA A 235 -4.07 -23.11 -4.69
CA ALA A 235 -3.32 -22.76 -5.88
C ALA A 235 -1.82 -23.07 -5.67
N LEU A 236 -1.23 -23.83 -6.60
CA LEU A 236 0.14 -24.31 -6.51
C LEU A 236 1.13 -23.38 -7.22
N CYS A 237 2.38 -23.41 -6.78
CA CYS A 237 3.48 -22.66 -7.39
C CYS A 237 3.66 -23.03 -8.87
N CYS A 238 3.70 -22.02 -9.75
CA CYS A 238 3.85 -22.22 -11.20
C CYS A 238 5.23 -22.81 -11.62
N VAL A 239 6.23 -22.77 -10.72
CA VAL A 239 7.57 -23.29 -10.99
C VAL A 239 7.72 -24.74 -10.57
N CYS A 240 7.37 -25.10 -9.33
CA CYS A 240 7.56 -26.47 -8.84
C CYS A 240 6.26 -27.30 -8.83
N THR A 241 5.09 -26.69 -9.01
CA THR A 241 3.77 -27.34 -9.02
C THR A 241 3.45 -28.24 -7.80
N ALA A 242 4.27 -28.13 -6.75
CA ALA A 242 4.21 -29.01 -5.59
C ALA A 242 3.92 -28.29 -4.27
N GLN A 243 4.17 -26.99 -4.19
CA GLN A 243 4.01 -26.19 -2.97
C GLN A 243 2.94 -25.12 -3.14
N PRO A 244 2.17 -24.80 -2.09
CA PRO A 244 1.16 -23.76 -2.16
C PRO A 244 1.78 -22.39 -2.41
N LEU A 245 1.01 -21.52 -3.05
CA LEU A 245 1.41 -20.13 -3.30
C LEU A 245 1.62 -19.37 -2.00
N SER A 246 2.73 -18.66 -1.89
CA SER A 246 3.06 -17.86 -0.71
C SER A 246 3.77 -16.56 -1.03
N ARG A 247 4.03 -16.28 -2.30
CA ARG A 247 4.71 -15.07 -2.76
C ARG A 247 3.95 -14.41 -3.89
N ALA A 248 3.84 -13.07 -3.80
CA ALA A 248 3.29 -12.24 -4.85
C ALA A 248 4.37 -11.34 -5.44
N LEU A 249 4.39 -11.22 -6.76
CA LEU A 249 5.32 -10.38 -7.48
C LEU A 249 4.81 -8.92 -7.48
N LEU A 250 5.67 -7.97 -7.16
CA LEU A 250 5.37 -6.55 -7.26
C LEU A 250 6.12 -5.94 -8.45
N PRO A 251 5.53 -4.99 -9.15
CA PRO A 251 4.25 -4.30 -8.89
C PRO A 251 3.02 -4.97 -9.48
N CYS A 252 3.15 -6.07 -10.24
CA CYS A 252 2.02 -6.68 -10.97
C CYS A 252 1.02 -7.41 -10.07
N ARG A 253 1.37 -7.74 -8.83
CA ARG A 253 0.52 -8.38 -7.81
C ARG A 253 0.04 -9.80 -8.16
N HIS A 254 0.75 -10.51 -9.04
CA HIS A 254 0.48 -11.92 -9.30
C HIS A 254 1.07 -12.80 -8.20
N ALA A 255 0.22 -13.59 -7.55
CA ALA A 255 0.63 -14.62 -6.61
C ALA A 255 0.80 -15.93 -7.40
N CYS A 256 2.05 -16.30 -7.69
CA CYS A 256 2.37 -17.43 -8.56
C CYS A 256 3.53 -18.29 -8.07
N LEU A 257 4.21 -17.90 -6.98
CA LEU A 257 5.40 -18.59 -6.48
C LEU A 257 5.23 -19.08 -5.05
N CYS A 258 5.90 -20.17 -4.70
CA CYS A 258 6.09 -20.59 -3.31
C CYS A 258 7.35 -19.95 -2.70
N ALA A 259 7.51 -20.05 -1.38
CA ALA A 259 8.66 -19.51 -0.67
C ALA A 259 10.02 -20.12 -1.10
N ARG A 260 10.01 -21.35 -1.64
CA ARG A 260 11.22 -22.07 -2.04
C ARG A 260 11.67 -21.70 -3.45
N CYS A 261 10.74 -21.35 -4.34
CA CYS A 261 11.03 -21.00 -5.73
C CYS A 261 11.25 -19.49 -5.94
N PHE A 262 10.98 -18.68 -4.92
CA PHE A 262 11.25 -17.25 -4.89
C PHE A 262 12.68 -16.99 -4.42
#